data_5eb32eeb9766e129ffc5d9c664e02af6
#
_entry.id   5eb32eeb9766e129ffc5d9c664e02af6
#
_cell.length_a   1.000
_cell.length_b   1.000
_cell.length_c   1.000
_cell.angle_alpha   90.00
_cell.angle_beta   90.00
_cell.angle_gamma   90.00
#
_symmetry.space_group_name_H-M   'P 1'
#
loop_
_entity.id
_entity.type
_entity.pdbx_description
1 polymer ?
#
loop_
_entity_poly.entity_id
_entity_poly.type
_entity_poly.pdbx_seq_one_letter_code
_entity_poly.pdbx_strand_id
1 'polypeptide(L)'
;MLKVGGKGAISSLKAKTVFPLAATIEEIMRTIEGGKNVNELLAGMKRREGVSDEVEVSGEDTEFTKIKIGEFYSSKAVLFDVFIQLNSGKYIKILHAGDTFDQQRIDKYKNDKKIEYLWFKKTDRAKYLKYQAHLTTKIISSEKVPIEMKARFLKNVTSKYVEEVMSEGLKPQIIEQGKQICEQVFQLVDKEKNLAKLLRGYQEFDPTSVDHSYLVTLFTTSIIKQFEWQSQATIETASMACMFHDIGKMKMPERLLEVRPGDMSAEDLELYQNHPVLGAEMVDGNNLINNSVKQIIIQHHEYFDGTGFPFKKKGAKILTLANIIALVDDFVHIMVERKMKPTDALKFILMDPLKVARYNTIIVENFIKIFVEPEKMKIIIPTQ
;
A
#
# COMPACT_ATOMS: atom_id res chain seq x y z
N MET A 1 -65.22 8.40 9.32
CA MET A 1 -64.85 9.05 8.03
C MET A 1 -63.68 9.95 8.27
N LEU A 2 -62.51 9.61 7.74
CA LEU A 2 -61.54 10.50 7.15
C LEU A 2 -60.35 9.64 6.68
N LYS A 3 -60.29 9.45 5.38
CA LYS A 3 -59.13 8.89 4.67
C LYS A 3 -58.05 9.95 4.65
N VAL A 4 -56.82 9.60 5.01
CA VAL A 4 -55.63 10.32 4.53
C VAL A 4 -54.66 9.27 4.00
N GLY A 5 -54.56 9.21 2.71
CA GLY A 5 -53.52 8.47 2.02
C GLY A 5 -52.20 9.26 2.06
N GLY A 6 -51.15 8.60 2.47
CA GLY A 6 -49.78 9.06 2.35
C GLY A 6 -48.97 7.96 1.69
N LYS A 7 -48.85 7.98 0.36
CA LYS A 7 -47.85 7.21 -0.35
C LYS A 7 -46.50 7.87 -0.08
N GLY A 8 -45.82 7.43 0.96
CA GLY A 8 -44.40 7.73 1.17
C GLY A 8 -43.56 7.00 0.16
N ALA A 9 -42.85 7.76 -0.67
CA ALA A 9 -41.88 7.27 -1.61
C ALA A 9 -40.81 6.44 -0.87
N ILE A 10 -40.74 5.15 -1.16
CA ILE A 10 -39.62 4.29 -0.83
C ILE A 10 -38.50 4.75 -1.75
N SER A 11 -37.63 5.62 -1.25
CA SER A 11 -36.38 5.94 -1.91
C SER A 11 -35.62 4.62 -2.10
N SER A 12 -35.34 4.28 -3.34
CA SER A 12 -34.52 3.14 -3.74
C SER A 12 -33.17 3.19 -3.02
N LEU A 13 -33.05 2.43 -1.96
CA LEU A 13 -31.74 2.02 -1.44
C LEU A 13 -31.06 1.26 -2.57
N LYS A 14 -30.15 1.92 -3.29
CA LYS A 14 -29.20 1.26 -4.19
C LYS A 14 -28.52 0.17 -3.35
N ALA A 15 -28.78 -1.08 -3.65
CA ALA A 15 -28.12 -2.20 -3.01
C ALA A 15 -26.60 -1.99 -3.13
N LYS A 16 -25.95 -1.79 -1.99
CA LYS A 16 -24.48 -1.77 -1.95
C LYS A 16 -24.01 -3.14 -2.39
N THR A 17 -23.22 -3.19 -3.44
CA THR A 17 -22.62 -4.45 -3.90
C THR A 17 -21.80 -5.03 -2.77
N VAL A 18 -22.17 -6.24 -2.32
CA VAL A 18 -21.45 -6.97 -1.28
C VAL A 18 -20.38 -7.81 -1.97
N PHE A 19 -19.10 -7.47 -1.74
CA PHE A 19 -18.01 -8.29 -2.21
C PHE A 19 -17.62 -9.31 -1.12
N PRO A 20 -17.26 -10.56 -1.49
CA PRO A 20 -16.63 -11.48 -0.56
C PRO A 20 -15.27 -10.92 -0.11
N LEU A 21 -14.86 -11.23 1.12
CA LEU A 21 -13.58 -10.78 1.71
C LEU A 21 -12.36 -11.16 0.87
N ALA A 22 -12.46 -12.24 0.09
CA ALA A 22 -11.42 -12.74 -0.80
C ALA A 22 -11.64 -12.36 -2.29
N ALA A 23 -12.46 -11.34 -2.58
CA ALA A 23 -12.74 -10.96 -3.97
C ALA A 23 -11.46 -10.68 -4.75
N THR A 24 -11.37 -11.25 -5.94
CA THR A 24 -10.25 -11.06 -6.86
C THR A 24 -10.32 -9.68 -7.53
N ILE A 25 -9.20 -9.21 -8.08
CA ILE A 25 -9.17 -7.98 -8.88
C ILE A 25 -10.18 -8.05 -10.03
N GLU A 26 -10.33 -9.22 -10.62
CA GLU A 26 -11.28 -9.49 -11.67
C GLU A 26 -12.74 -9.23 -11.24
N GLU A 27 -13.18 -9.79 -10.12
CA GLU A 27 -14.53 -9.58 -9.59
C GLU A 27 -14.79 -8.10 -9.28
N ILE A 28 -13.78 -7.41 -8.75
CA ILE A 28 -13.84 -5.98 -8.49
C ILE A 28 -14.00 -5.20 -9.79
N MET A 29 -13.19 -5.50 -10.81
CA MET A 29 -13.20 -4.81 -12.08
C MET A 29 -14.48 -5.06 -12.89
N ARG A 30 -14.99 -6.29 -12.90
CA ARG A 30 -16.30 -6.61 -13.49
C ARG A 30 -17.42 -5.75 -12.88
N THR A 31 -17.40 -5.55 -11.58
CA THR A 31 -18.39 -4.72 -10.89
C THR A 31 -18.24 -3.23 -11.24
N ILE A 32 -17.03 -2.75 -11.36
CA ILE A 32 -16.74 -1.36 -11.78
C ILE A 32 -17.30 -1.12 -13.19
N GLU A 33 -17.06 -2.02 -14.13
CA GLU A 33 -17.42 -1.89 -15.54
C GLU A 33 -18.91 -2.18 -15.82
N GLY A 34 -19.67 -2.51 -14.77
CA GLY A 34 -21.15 -2.60 -14.87
C GLY A 34 -21.69 -3.91 -15.36
N GLY A 35 -20.90 -5.00 -15.24
CA GLY A 35 -21.35 -6.35 -15.63
C GLY A 35 -21.66 -6.48 -17.14
N LYS A 36 -21.27 -5.51 -17.96
CA LYS A 36 -21.43 -5.61 -19.41
C LYS A 36 -20.60 -6.79 -19.89
N ASN A 37 -21.31 -7.72 -20.50
CA ASN A 37 -20.71 -8.90 -21.10
C ASN A 37 -19.64 -8.40 -22.09
N VAL A 38 -18.39 -8.79 -21.89
CA VAL A 38 -17.25 -8.42 -22.75
C VAL A 38 -17.57 -8.71 -24.23
N ASN A 39 -18.47 -9.69 -24.50
CA ASN A 39 -18.95 -10.01 -25.81
C ASN A 39 -19.72 -8.88 -26.52
N GLU A 40 -20.38 -7.96 -25.79
CA GLU A 40 -21.06 -6.79 -26.38
C GLU A 40 -20.08 -5.67 -26.74
N LEU A 41 -18.96 -5.58 -26.00
CA LEU A 41 -17.88 -4.62 -26.31
C LEU A 41 -16.97 -5.11 -27.44
N LEU A 42 -16.85 -6.43 -27.63
CA LEU A 42 -16.01 -7.06 -28.64
C LEU A 42 -16.71 -7.20 -30.00
N ALA A 43 -18.03 -7.05 -30.07
CA ALA A 43 -18.79 -7.14 -31.33
C ALA A 43 -18.38 -6.10 -32.40
N GLY A 44 -17.63 -5.07 -31.99
CA GLY A 44 -17.08 -4.05 -32.90
C GLY A 44 -15.60 -4.20 -33.28
N MET A 45 -14.86 -5.16 -32.70
CA MET A 45 -13.45 -5.39 -33.02
C MET A 45 -13.29 -6.66 -33.85
N LYS A 46 -12.77 -6.52 -35.07
CA LYS A 46 -12.44 -7.65 -35.94
C LYS A 46 -11.47 -8.59 -35.23
N ARG A 47 -11.93 -9.80 -34.88
CA ARG A 47 -11.08 -10.93 -34.50
C ARG A 47 -10.07 -11.18 -35.63
N ARG A 48 -8.79 -11.25 -35.29
CA ARG A 48 -7.85 -12.00 -36.15
C ARG A 48 -8.14 -13.48 -35.93
N GLU A 49 -8.92 -14.07 -36.84
CA GLU A 49 -9.16 -15.51 -36.87
C GLU A 49 -7.88 -16.20 -37.39
N GLY A 50 -7.41 -17.20 -36.65
CA GLY A 50 -6.61 -18.27 -37.23
C GLY A 50 -5.12 -18.34 -36.90
N VAL A 51 -4.65 -17.76 -35.79
CA VAL A 51 -3.29 -18.04 -35.27
C VAL A 51 -3.41 -18.87 -34.00
N SER A 52 -2.78 -20.05 -33.97
CA SER A 52 -2.58 -20.77 -32.71
C SER A 52 -1.66 -19.91 -31.84
N ASP A 53 -2.24 -19.22 -30.86
CA ASP A 53 -1.61 -18.20 -30.05
C ASP A 53 -0.53 -18.74 -29.09
N GLU A 54 -0.29 -20.04 -29.08
CA GLU A 54 0.66 -20.71 -28.19
C GLU A 54 2.02 -20.85 -28.89
N VAL A 55 2.92 -19.89 -28.64
CA VAL A 55 4.30 -19.93 -29.15
C VAL A 55 5.22 -20.31 -28.02
N GLU A 56 5.92 -21.45 -28.15
CA GLU A 56 6.95 -21.88 -27.22
C GLU A 56 8.17 -20.93 -27.33
N VAL A 57 8.63 -20.42 -26.19
CA VAL A 57 9.78 -19.54 -26.08
C VAL A 57 10.76 -20.18 -25.08
N SER A 58 11.99 -20.40 -25.51
CA SER A 58 13.08 -20.73 -24.63
C SER A 58 13.56 -19.48 -23.89
N GLY A 59 13.72 -19.54 -22.58
CA GLY A 59 14.27 -18.47 -21.78
C GLY A 59 14.61 -18.98 -20.37
N GLU A 60 15.52 -18.31 -19.71
CA GLU A 60 15.84 -18.62 -18.32
C GLU A 60 14.85 -17.95 -17.36
N ASP A 61 14.58 -18.58 -16.21
CA ASP A 61 13.68 -18.04 -15.18
C ASP A 61 14.08 -16.63 -14.72
N THR A 62 15.38 -16.31 -14.84
CA THR A 62 15.94 -14.99 -14.54
C THR A 62 15.43 -13.88 -15.45
N GLU A 63 14.91 -14.20 -16.63
CA GLU A 63 14.39 -13.22 -17.62
C GLU A 63 12.92 -12.89 -17.41
N PHE A 64 12.20 -13.67 -16.60
CA PHE A 64 10.77 -13.54 -16.40
C PHE A 64 10.40 -13.09 -14.98
N THR A 65 9.22 -12.48 -14.86
CA THR A 65 8.57 -12.12 -13.59
C THR A 65 7.17 -12.71 -13.56
N LYS A 66 6.77 -13.26 -12.43
CA LYS A 66 5.44 -13.89 -12.26
C LYS A 66 4.41 -12.94 -11.68
N ILE A 67 3.15 -13.14 -12.09
CA ILE A 67 1.96 -12.47 -11.57
C ILE A 67 0.94 -13.55 -11.20
N LYS A 68 0.27 -13.46 -10.06
CA LYS A 68 -0.85 -14.36 -9.78
C LYS A 68 -1.96 -14.13 -10.81
N ILE A 69 -2.49 -15.22 -11.39
CA ILE A 69 -3.53 -15.13 -12.42
C ILE A 69 -4.78 -14.37 -11.95
N GLY A 70 -5.13 -14.47 -10.66
CA GLY A 70 -6.25 -13.71 -10.05
C GLY A 70 -6.00 -12.21 -9.89
N GLU A 71 -4.76 -11.75 -10.11
CA GLU A 71 -4.38 -10.32 -10.08
C GLU A 71 -4.30 -9.71 -11.49
N PHE A 72 -4.42 -10.56 -12.51
CA PHE A 72 -4.40 -10.13 -13.90
C PHE A 72 -5.81 -9.89 -14.39
N TYR A 73 -6.05 -8.70 -14.93
CA TYR A 73 -7.32 -8.33 -15.52
C TYR A 73 -7.09 -7.53 -16.81
N SER A 74 -7.77 -7.89 -17.88
CA SER A 74 -7.66 -7.20 -19.16
C SER A 74 -9.03 -6.96 -19.77
N SER A 75 -9.57 -5.76 -19.57
CA SER A 75 -10.71 -5.25 -20.34
C SER A 75 -10.28 -4.49 -21.61
N LYS A 76 -8.99 -4.22 -21.74
CA LYS A 76 -8.36 -3.52 -22.87
C LYS A 76 -7.12 -4.28 -23.31
N ALA A 77 -6.59 -3.89 -24.48
CA ALA A 77 -5.33 -4.45 -24.97
C ALA A 77 -4.21 -4.35 -23.91
N VAL A 78 -3.55 -5.47 -23.64
CA VAL A 78 -2.39 -5.50 -22.76
C VAL A 78 -1.18 -4.90 -23.45
N LEU A 79 -0.33 -4.24 -22.68
CA LEU A 79 0.83 -3.54 -23.22
C LEU A 79 2.07 -4.44 -23.38
N PHE A 80 1.99 -5.70 -22.94
CA PHE A 80 3.12 -6.64 -22.89
C PHE A 80 2.66 -8.07 -23.21
N ASP A 81 3.60 -8.91 -23.62
CA ASP A 81 3.35 -10.33 -23.86
C ASP A 81 3.15 -11.08 -22.54
N VAL A 82 2.20 -12.00 -22.48
CA VAL A 82 1.92 -12.84 -21.31
C VAL A 82 2.21 -14.29 -21.61
N PHE A 83 2.84 -14.97 -20.65
CA PHE A 83 3.28 -16.35 -20.78
C PHE A 83 2.74 -17.19 -19.62
N ILE A 84 2.68 -18.52 -19.85
CA ILE A 84 2.58 -19.53 -18.81
C ILE A 84 3.88 -20.35 -18.80
N GLN A 85 4.27 -20.85 -17.61
CA GLN A 85 5.39 -21.76 -17.50
C GLN A 85 4.87 -23.20 -17.44
N LEU A 86 5.47 -24.06 -18.24
CA LEU A 86 5.20 -25.48 -18.23
C LEU A 86 6.02 -26.19 -17.13
N ASN A 87 5.59 -27.39 -16.74
CA ASN A 87 6.34 -28.24 -15.81
C ASN A 87 7.76 -28.58 -16.29
N SER A 88 8.02 -28.45 -17.58
CA SER A 88 9.35 -28.60 -18.20
C SER A 88 10.27 -27.39 -18.02
N GLY A 89 9.81 -26.31 -17.37
CA GLY A 89 10.54 -25.04 -17.25
C GLY A 89 10.46 -24.15 -18.49
N LYS A 90 9.79 -24.58 -19.56
CA LYS A 90 9.60 -23.78 -20.79
C LYS A 90 8.44 -22.81 -20.67
N TYR A 91 8.53 -21.68 -21.38
CA TYR A 91 7.49 -20.65 -21.41
C TYR A 91 6.68 -20.73 -22.68
N ILE A 92 5.36 -20.68 -22.56
CA ILE A 92 4.44 -20.56 -23.70
C ILE A 92 3.80 -19.19 -23.66
N LYS A 93 3.95 -18.43 -24.75
CA LYS A 93 3.23 -17.18 -24.93
C LYS A 93 1.76 -17.49 -25.19
N ILE A 94 0.89 -16.92 -24.35
CA ILE A 94 -0.57 -17.09 -24.44
C ILE A 94 -1.29 -15.81 -24.81
N LEU A 95 -0.59 -14.65 -24.81
CA LEU A 95 -1.16 -13.36 -25.17
C LEU A 95 -0.06 -12.46 -25.73
N HIS A 96 -0.34 -11.81 -26.84
CA HIS A 96 0.56 -10.83 -27.44
C HIS A 96 0.24 -9.41 -26.93
N ALA A 97 1.27 -8.57 -26.86
CA ALA A 97 1.07 -7.14 -26.64
C ALA A 97 0.12 -6.56 -27.72
N GLY A 98 -0.91 -5.85 -27.28
CA GLY A 98 -1.96 -5.32 -28.12
C GLY A 98 -3.24 -6.18 -28.17
N ASP A 99 -3.18 -7.43 -27.68
CA ASP A 99 -4.37 -8.29 -27.64
C ASP A 99 -5.19 -8.06 -26.36
N THR A 100 -6.47 -8.42 -26.42
CA THR A 100 -7.34 -8.49 -25.26
C THR A 100 -7.38 -9.92 -24.72
N PHE A 101 -7.28 -10.06 -23.42
CA PHE A 101 -7.42 -11.33 -22.74
C PHE A 101 -8.85 -11.45 -22.22
N ASP A 102 -9.70 -12.20 -22.93
CA ASP A 102 -11.07 -12.38 -22.50
C ASP A 102 -11.14 -13.28 -21.25
N GLN A 103 -12.18 -13.07 -20.47
CA GLN A 103 -12.36 -13.73 -19.19
C GLN A 103 -12.51 -15.25 -19.34
N GLN A 104 -13.19 -15.73 -20.38
CA GLN A 104 -13.35 -17.15 -20.61
C GLN A 104 -11.99 -17.85 -20.78
N ARG A 105 -11.04 -17.14 -21.37
CA ARG A 105 -9.68 -17.61 -21.57
C ARG A 105 -8.89 -17.64 -20.26
N ILE A 106 -9.03 -16.60 -19.42
CA ILE A 106 -8.46 -16.58 -18.05
C ILE A 106 -9.03 -17.74 -17.23
N ASP A 107 -10.35 -17.89 -17.23
CA ASP A 107 -11.04 -18.96 -16.48
C ASP A 107 -10.59 -20.35 -16.93
N LYS A 108 -10.38 -20.56 -18.24
CA LYS A 108 -9.84 -21.80 -18.78
C LYS A 108 -8.45 -22.12 -18.24
N TYR A 109 -7.54 -21.13 -18.22
CA TYR A 109 -6.20 -21.34 -17.67
C TYR A 109 -6.25 -21.58 -16.16
N LYS A 110 -7.06 -20.82 -15.41
CA LYS A 110 -7.18 -20.90 -13.96
C LYS A 110 -7.86 -22.20 -13.51
N ASN A 111 -9.01 -22.55 -14.10
CA ASN A 111 -9.88 -23.63 -13.62
C ASN A 111 -9.54 -24.97 -14.26
N ASP A 112 -9.35 -25.01 -15.58
CA ASP A 112 -9.13 -26.25 -16.33
C ASP A 112 -7.65 -26.68 -16.27
N LYS A 113 -6.75 -25.73 -16.54
CA LYS A 113 -5.29 -25.99 -16.55
C LYS A 113 -4.63 -25.77 -15.19
N LYS A 114 -5.37 -25.29 -14.17
CA LYS A 114 -4.89 -25.02 -12.79
C LYS A 114 -3.64 -24.15 -12.75
N ILE A 115 -3.55 -23.18 -13.65
CA ILE A 115 -2.44 -22.22 -13.69
C ILE A 115 -2.63 -21.20 -12.57
N GLU A 116 -1.64 -21.09 -11.67
CA GLU A 116 -1.66 -20.12 -10.59
C GLU A 116 -0.97 -18.81 -10.97
N TYR A 117 0.04 -18.89 -11.85
CA TYR A 117 0.88 -17.76 -12.22
C TYR A 117 0.91 -17.55 -13.73
N LEU A 118 0.80 -16.30 -14.12
CA LEU A 118 1.16 -15.78 -15.44
C LEU A 118 2.55 -15.16 -15.36
N TRP A 119 3.23 -15.07 -16.50
CA TRP A 119 4.59 -14.57 -16.57
C TRP A 119 4.70 -13.50 -17.63
N PHE A 120 5.61 -12.54 -17.44
CA PHE A 120 5.98 -11.55 -18.45
C PHE A 120 7.49 -11.31 -18.41
N LYS A 121 8.06 -10.82 -19.52
CA LYS A 121 9.49 -10.55 -19.56
C LYS A 121 9.86 -9.36 -18.68
N LYS A 122 10.97 -9.44 -17.96
CA LYS A 122 11.50 -8.34 -17.14
C LYS A 122 11.72 -7.06 -17.96
N THR A 123 12.04 -7.19 -19.27
CA THR A 123 12.14 -6.05 -20.20
C THR A 123 10.83 -5.27 -20.37
N ASP A 124 9.69 -5.88 -20.13
CA ASP A 124 8.37 -5.24 -20.22
C ASP A 124 7.90 -4.66 -18.87
N ARG A 125 8.75 -4.63 -17.86
CA ARG A 125 8.40 -4.19 -16.51
C ARG A 125 7.76 -2.80 -16.47
N ALA A 126 8.29 -1.84 -17.20
CA ALA A 126 7.72 -0.49 -17.25
C ALA A 126 6.28 -0.47 -17.78
N LYS A 127 5.96 -1.36 -18.72
CA LYS A 127 4.60 -1.52 -19.24
C LYS A 127 3.68 -2.18 -18.21
N TYR A 128 4.19 -3.16 -17.47
CA TYR A 128 3.47 -3.80 -16.38
C TYR A 128 3.15 -2.81 -15.24
N LEU A 129 4.08 -1.96 -14.86
CA LEU A 129 3.85 -0.92 -13.85
C LEU A 129 2.76 0.07 -14.28
N LYS A 130 2.76 0.51 -15.55
CA LYS A 130 1.67 1.34 -16.10
C LYS A 130 0.31 0.63 -16.06
N TYR A 131 0.30 -0.65 -16.36
CA TYR A 131 -0.89 -1.48 -16.26
C TYR A 131 -1.41 -1.56 -14.81
N GLN A 132 -0.55 -1.86 -13.85
CA GLN A 132 -0.91 -1.89 -12.42
C GLN A 132 -1.44 -0.53 -11.93
N ALA A 133 -0.75 0.56 -12.25
CA ALA A 133 -1.16 1.91 -11.89
C ALA A 133 -2.56 2.23 -12.44
N HIS A 134 -2.85 1.85 -13.68
CA HIS A 134 -4.17 2.03 -14.28
C HIS A 134 -5.27 1.26 -13.53
N LEU A 135 -5.02 -0.01 -13.19
CA LEU A 135 -5.97 -0.81 -12.41
C LEU A 135 -6.21 -0.20 -11.03
N THR A 136 -5.14 0.17 -10.34
CA THR A 136 -5.21 0.76 -9.00
C THR A 136 -6.02 2.05 -9.02
N THR A 137 -5.75 2.94 -9.97
CA THR A 137 -6.49 4.19 -10.13
C THR A 137 -7.99 3.93 -10.35
N LYS A 138 -8.35 2.97 -11.21
CA LYS A 138 -9.76 2.60 -11.43
C LYS A 138 -10.43 2.07 -10.16
N ILE A 139 -9.76 1.21 -9.40
CA ILE A 139 -10.30 0.63 -8.17
C ILE A 139 -10.48 1.72 -7.12
N ILE A 140 -9.47 2.55 -6.87
CA ILE A 140 -9.50 3.61 -5.86
C ILE A 140 -10.53 4.69 -6.20
N SER A 141 -10.67 5.06 -7.48
CA SER A 141 -11.64 6.09 -7.90
C SER A 141 -13.09 5.61 -7.94
N SER A 142 -13.33 4.31 -8.03
CA SER A 142 -14.67 3.76 -8.19
C SER A 142 -15.53 3.92 -6.92
N GLU A 143 -16.74 4.45 -7.06
CA GLU A 143 -17.73 4.51 -5.98
C GLU A 143 -18.40 3.16 -5.69
N LYS A 144 -18.29 2.20 -6.62
CA LYS A 144 -18.88 0.86 -6.49
C LYS A 144 -18.07 -0.06 -5.59
N VAL A 145 -16.78 0.23 -5.37
CA VAL A 145 -15.88 -0.58 -4.55
C VAL A 145 -15.92 -0.09 -3.11
N PRO A 146 -16.22 -0.96 -2.14
CA PRO A 146 -16.14 -0.61 -0.72
C PRO A 146 -14.75 -0.12 -0.31
N ILE A 147 -14.70 0.79 0.64
CA ILE A 147 -13.45 1.43 1.06
C ILE A 147 -12.48 0.42 1.68
N GLU A 148 -13.00 -0.55 2.38
CA GLU A 148 -12.23 -1.63 3.01
C GLU A 148 -11.50 -2.48 1.95
N MET A 149 -12.14 -2.71 0.81
CA MET A 149 -11.51 -3.43 -0.31
C MET A 149 -10.45 -2.60 -1.02
N LYS A 150 -10.69 -1.29 -1.19
CA LYS A 150 -9.68 -0.36 -1.72
C LYS A 150 -8.43 -0.35 -0.86
N ALA A 151 -8.62 -0.24 0.47
CA ALA A 151 -7.53 -0.27 1.43
C ALA A 151 -6.72 -1.57 1.35
N ARG A 152 -7.40 -2.74 1.31
CA ARG A 152 -6.73 -4.04 1.17
C ARG A 152 -6.00 -4.19 -0.17
N PHE A 153 -6.61 -3.71 -1.26
CA PHE A 153 -5.96 -3.76 -2.57
C PHE A 153 -4.70 -2.90 -2.58
N LEU A 154 -4.80 -1.67 -2.09
CA LEU A 154 -3.67 -0.74 -2.03
C LEU A 154 -2.56 -1.24 -1.11
N LYS A 155 -2.91 -1.87 0.02
CA LYS A 155 -1.96 -2.60 0.85
C LYS A 155 -1.14 -3.61 0.04
N ASN A 156 -1.82 -4.51 -0.69
CA ASN A 156 -1.14 -5.54 -1.47
C ASN A 156 -0.22 -4.94 -2.56
N VAL A 157 -0.65 -3.84 -3.20
CA VAL A 157 0.17 -3.12 -4.18
C VAL A 157 1.41 -2.53 -3.52
N THR A 158 1.25 -1.91 -2.35
CA THR A 158 2.35 -1.30 -1.61
C THR A 158 3.34 -2.35 -1.11
N SER A 159 2.86 -3.47 -0.56
CA SER A 159 3.72 -4.56 -0.08
C SER A 159 4.60 -5.10 -1.20
N LYS A 160 4.03 -5.37 -2.37
CA LYS A 160 4.80 -5.81 -3.54
C LYS A 160 5.79 -4.76 -4.03
N TYR A 161 5.40 -3.49 -3.96
CA TYR A 161 6.29 -2.38 -4.31
C TYR A 161 7.50 -2.34 -3.37
N VAL A 162 7.31 -2.48 -2.06
CA VAL A 162 8.40 -2.51 -1.08
C VAL A 162 9.32 -3.70 -1.32
N GLU A 163 8.78 -4.91 -1.54
CA GLU A 163 9.55 -6.09 -1.92
C GLU A 163 10.41 -5.82 -3.16
N GLU A 164 9.87 -5.12 -4.13
CA GLU A 164 10.60 -4.75 -5.34
C GLU A 164 11.69 -3.74 -5.09
N VAL A 165 11.43 -2.70 -4.28
CA VAL A 165 12.45 -1.74 -3.85
C VAL A 165 13.61 -2.47 -3.18
N MET A 166 13.30 -3.40 -2.28
CA MET A 166 14.28 -4.19 -1.55
C MET A 166 15.10 -5.13 -2.45
N SER A 167 14.54 -5.62 -3.55
CA SER A 167 15.25 -6.52 -4.49
C SER A 167 15.99 -5.82 -5.61
N GLU A 168 15.43 -4.74 -6.15
CA GLU A 168 15.91 -4.06 -7.38
C GLU A 168 16.58 -2.71 -7.09
N GLY A 169 16.41 -2.16 -5.88
CA GLY A 169 16.88 -0.84 -5.49
C GLY A 169 16.04 0.31 -6.08
N LEU A 170 16.52 1.52 -5.91
CA LEU A 170 15.83 2.77 -6.29
C LEU A 170 16.09 3.16 -7.75
N LYS A 171 15.52 2.42 -8.68
CA LYS A 171 15.49 2.80 -10.09
C LYS A 171 14.46 3.90 -10.37
N PRO A 172 14.66 4.78 -11.38
CA PRO A 172 13.71 5.87 -11.67
C PRO A 172 12.25 5.42 -11.84
N GLN A 173 12.02 4.27 -12.50
CA GLN A 173 10.68 3.73 -12.72
C GLN A 173 10.03 3.27 -11.42
N ILE A 174 10.83 2.71 -10.49
CA ILE A 174 10.37 2.27 -9.17
C ILE A 174 9.99 3.48 -8.31
N ILE A 175 10.78 4.55 -8.35
CA ILE A 175 10.46 5.79 -7.61
C ILE A 175 9.18 6.43 -8.14
N GLU A 176 8.99 6.47 -9.45
CA GLU A 176 7.76 7.00 -10.05
C GLU A 176 6.52 6.18 -9.65
N GLN A 177 6.65 4.86 -9.59
CA GLN A 177 5.60 3.99 -9.06
C GLN A 177 5.29 4.30 -7.58
N GLY A 178 6.32 4.53 -6.76
CA GLY A 178 6.15 4.92 -5.36
C GLY A 178 5.34 6.21 -5.22
N LYS A 179 5.61 7.22 -6.04
CA LYS A 179 4.82 8.47 -6.07
C LYS A 179 3.34 8.21 -6.39
N GLN A 180 3.06 7.35 -7.36
CA GLN A 180 1.69 6.99 -7.71
C GLN A 180 0.97 6.26 -6.56
N ILE A 181 1.66 5.37 -5.86
CA ILE A 181 1.11 4.69 -4.68
C ILE A 181 0.82 5.71 -3.57
N CYS A 182 1.73 6.65 -3.30
CA CYS A 182 1.52 7.72 -2.33
C CYS A 182 0.28 8.56 -2.64
N GLU A 183 0.09 8.95 -3.91
CA GLU A 183 -1.09 9.65 -4.38
C GLU A 183 -2.37 8.84 -4.15
N GLN A 184 -2.33 7.54 -4.38
CA GLN A 184 -3.47 6.64 -4.18
C GLN A 184 -3.82 6.44 -2.69
N VAL A 185 -2.80 6.39 -1.80
CA VAL A 185 -3.02 6.38 -0.35
C VAL A 185 -3.67 7.70 0.10
N PHE A 186 -3.18 8.83 -0.42
CA PHE A 186 -3.79 10.13 -0.16
C PHE A 186 -5.27 10.16 -0.56
N GLN A 187 -5.59 9.75 -1.79
CA GLN A 187 -6.96 9.70 -2.29
C GLN A 187 -7.86 8.79 -1.45
N LEU A 188 -7.32 7.67 -0.95
CA LEU A 188 -8.05 6.78 -0.07
C LEU A 188 -8.40 7.46 1.26
N VAL A 189 -7.43 8.09 1.91
CA VAL A 189 -7.60 8.80 3.19
C VAL A 189 -8.45 10.06 3.03
N ASP A 190 -8.38 10.73 1.87
CA ASP A 190 -9.19 11.91 1.59
C ASP A 190 -10.68 11.60 1.47
N LYS A 191 -11.00 10.46 0.85
CA LYS A 191 -12.40 10.01 0.67
C LYS A 191 -13.03 9.45 1.93
N GLU A 192 -12.26 8.89 2.85
CA GLU A 192 -12.76 8.30 4.09
C GLU A 192 -12.13 8.96 5.31
N LYS A 193 -12.89 9.84 5.93
CA LYS A 193 -12.47 10.55 7.14
C LYS A 193 -12.45 9.66 8.38
N ASN A 194 -13.16 8.54 8.35
CA ASN A 194 -13.23 7.60 9.47
C ASN A 194 -12.19 6.49 9.30
N LEU A 195 -11.00 6.70 9.85
CA LEU A 195 -9.92 5.72 9.81
C LEU A 195 -10.33 4.39 10.46
N ALA A 196 -11.17 4.40 11.49
CA ALA A 196 -11.68 3.18 12.11
C ALA A 196 -12.46 2.31 11.11
N LYS A 197 -13.08 2.91 10.09
CA LYS A 197 -13.76 2.19 9.01
C LYS A 197 -12.75 1.62 8.01
N LEU A 198 -11.70 2.38 7.67
CA LEU A 198 -10.58 1.85 6.90
C LEU A 198 -9.93 0.65 7.60
N LEU A 199 -9.76 0.74 8.92
CA LEU A 199 -9.13 -0.28 9.74
C LEU A 199 -10.03 -1.47 10.08
N ARG A 200 -11.35 -1.37 9.92
CA ARG A 200 -12.26 -2.53 10.13
C ARG A 200 -11.94 -3.68 9.17
N GLY A 201 -11.53 -3.38 7.96
CA GLY A 201 -10.99 -4.38 7.03
C GLY A 201 -9.70 -5.07 7.52
N TYR A 202 -9.07 -4.52 8.56
CA TYR A 202 -7.85 -5.04 9.19
C TYR A 202 -8.11 -5.81 10.50
N GLN A 203 -9.35 -5.95 10.96
CA GLN A 203 -9.65 -6.67 12.21
C GLN A 203 -9.40 -8.19 12.11
N GLU A 204 -9.35 -8.72 10.89
CA GLU A 204 -8.95 -10.11 10.59
C GLU A 204 -7.47 -10.20 10.18
N PHE A 205 -6.70 -9.17 10.44
CA PHE A 205 -5.39 -8.96 9.91
C PHE A 205 -4.33 -9.60 10.84
N ASP A 206 -3.55 -10.54 10.29
CA ASP A 206 -2.27 -10.95 10.85
C ASP A 206 -1.19 -10.01 10.23
N PRO A 207 -0.77 -8.94 10.94
CA PRO A 207 0.17 -8.00 10.37
C PRO A 207 1.51 -8.67 10.19
N THR A 208 1.96 -8.75 8.94
CA THR A 208 3.30 -9.19 8.60
C THR A 208 4.22 -7.98 8.45
N SER A 209 5.52 -8.17 8.55
CA SER A 209 6.53 -7.12 8.32
C SER A 209 6.39 -6.46 6.93
N VAL A 210 5.87 -7.20 5.95
CA VAL A 210 5.65 -6.72 4.57
C VAL A 210 4.63 -5.59 4.49
N ASP A 211 3.69 -5.53 5.45
CA ASP A 211 2.64 -4.51 5.46
C ASP A 211 3.05 -3.23 6.21
N HIS A 212 4.21 -3.24 6.84
CA HIS A 212 4.70 -2.17 7.71
C HIS A 212 4.71 -0.80 7.02
N SER A 213 5.42 -0.67 5.90
CA SER A 213 5.52 0.62 5.18
C SER A 213 4.18 1.16 4.71
N TYR A 214 3.24 0.27 4.33
CA TYR A 214 1.88 0.70 3.99
C TYR A 214 1.14 1.28 5.19
N LEU A 215 1.19 0.60 6.34
CA LEU A 215 0.54 1.07 7.55
C LEU A 215 1.15 2.38 8.05
N VAL A 216 2.48 2.49 8.03
CA VAL A 216 3.18 3.74 8.36
C VAL A 216 2.73 4.87 7.44
N THR A 217 2.62 4.63 6.13
CA THR A 217 2.14 5.64 5.17
C THR A 217 0.68 6.03 5.45
N LEU A 218 -0.20 5.06 5.68
CA LEU A 218 -1.63 5.28 5.92
C LEU A 218 -1.86 6.12 7.19
N PHE A 219 -1.26 5.74 8.31
CA PHE A 219 -1.41 6.46 9.57
C PHE A 219 -0.77 7.84 9.53
N THR A 220 0.44 7.96 8.95
CA THR A 220 1.12 9.25 8.78
C THR A 220 0.27 10.22 7.96
N THR A 221 -0.25 9.77 6.81
CA THR A 221 -1.15 10.58 5.98
C THR A 221 -2.40 11.01 6.75
N SER A 222 -2.98 10.10 7.53
CA SER A 222 -4.17 10.37 8.33
C SER A 222 -3.92 11.41 9.45
N ILE A 223 -2.74 11.38 10.07
CA ILE A 223 -2.33 12.37 11.08
C ILE A 223 -2.09 13.72 10.43
N ILE A 224 -1.34 13.78 9.33
CA ILE A 224 -1.01 15.03 8.64
C ILE A 224 -2.30 15.78 8.24
N LYS A 225 -3.34 15.05 7.85
CA LYS A 225 -4.66 15.64 7.52
C LYS A 225 -5.38 16.28 8.70
N GLN A 226 -4.94 16.09 9.94
CA GLN A 226 -5.46 16.77 11.12
C GLN A 226 -4.84 18.17 11.35
N PHE A 227 -3.76 18.48 10.63
CA PHE A 227 -3.06 19.76 10.77
C PHE A 227 -3.57 20.80 9.76
N GLU A 228 -3.68 22.06 10.19
CA GLU A 228 -4.08 23.17 9.33
C GLU A 228 -3.08 23.47 8.20
N TRP A 229 -1.79 23.21 8.44
CA TRP A 229 -0.71 23.41 7.46
C TRP A 229 -0.58 22.27 6.44
N GLN A 230 -1.47 21.27 6.47
CA GLN A 230 -1.41 20.14 5.54
C GLN A 230 -1.54 20.63 4.08
N SER A 231 -0.77 20.03 3.21
CA SER A 231 -0.83 20.24 1.76
C SER A 231 -0.55 18.94 1.03
N GLN A 232 -0.94 18.86 -0.22
CA GLN A 232 -0.62 17.70 -1.05
C GLN A 232 0.88 17.46 -1.11
N ALA A 233 1.68 18.51 -1.33
CA ALA A 233 3.14 18.39 -1.38
C ALA A 233 3.75 17.87 -0.07
N THR A 234 3.20 18.28 1.08
CA THR A 234 3.62 17.79 2.39
C THR A 234 3.30 16.31 2.56
N ILE A 235 2.10 15.89 2.14
CA ILE A 235 1.65 14.50 2.21
C ILE A 235 2.47 13.62 1.28
N GLU A 236 2.73 14.05 0.04
CA GLU A 236 3.60 13.35 -0.91
C GLU A 236 5.00 13.14 -0.34
N THR A 237 5.60 14.22 0.24
CA THR A 237 6.92 14.15 0.86
C THR A 237 6.96 13.17 2.02
N ALA A 238 5.98 13.24 2.93
CA ALA A 238 5.89 12.33 4.06
C ALA A 238 5.64 10.88 3.63
N SER A 239 4.73 10.66 2.67
CA SER A 239 4.41 9.33 2.14
C SER A 239 5.62 8.67 1.47
N MET A 240 6.40 9.45 0.68
CA MET A 240 7.65 8.96 0.10
C MET A 240 8.67 8.61 1.18
N ALA A 241 8.78 9.43 2.23
CA ALA A 241 9.64 9.13 3.36
C ALA A 241 9.19 7.84 4.07
N CYS A 242 7.90 7.65 4.30
CA CYS A 242 7.36 6.42 4.88
C CYS A 242 7.67 5.16 4.03
N MET A 243 7.63 5.28 2.70
CA MET A 243 7.96 4.17 1.80
C MET A 243 9.44 3.75 1.90
N PHE A 244 10.31 4.69 2.19
CA PHE A 244 11.76 4.48 2.15
C PHE A 244 12.46 4.62 3.50
N HIS A 245 11.74 4.85 4.62
CA HIS A 245 12.36 5.11 5.92
C HIS A 245 13.34 4.00 6.31
N ASP A 246 12.99 2.77 6.01
CA ASP A 246 13.73 1.56 6.34
C ASP A 246 14.65 1.04 5.23
N ILE A 247 14.79 1.76 4.10
CA ILE A 247 15.59 1.26 2.96
C ILE A 247 17.05 0.99 3.33
N GLY A 248 17.58 1.69 4.32
CA GLY A 248 18.95 1.48 4.81
C GLY A 248 19.17 0.10 5.43
N LYS A 249 18.09 -0.59 5.85
CA LYS A 249 18.17 -1.98 6.32
C LYS A 249 18.71 -2.95 5.24
N MET A 250 18.59 -2.62 3.95
CA MET A 250 19.23 -3.37 2.86
C MET A 250 20.75 -3.44 2.95
N LYS A 251 21.39 -2.51 3.66
CA LYS A 251 22.83 -2.46 3.88
C LYS A 251 23.27 -3.14 5.16
N MET A 252 22.31 -3.61 5.96
CA MET A 252 22.60 -4.32 7.19
C MET A 252 22.90 -5.81 6.92
N PRO A 253 23.66 -6.46 7.81
CA PRO A 253 23.80 -7.91 7.77
C PRO A 253 22.44 -8.61 7.88
N GLU A 254 22.19 -9.60 7.01
CA GLU A 254 20.91 -10.34 6.93
C GLU A 254 20.48 -10.90 8.29
N ARG A 255 21.44 -11.38 9.10
CA ARG A 255 21.20 -11.91 10.45
C ARG A 255 20.51 -10.91 11.40
N LEU A 256 20.57 -9.61 11.13
CA LEU A 256 19.95 -8.57 11.97
C LEU A 256 18.53 -8.17 11.54
N LEU A 257 18.10 -8.58 10.32
CA LEU A 257 16.81 -8.16 9.79
C LEU A 257 15.61 -8.72 10.55
N GLU A 258 15.81 -9.88 11.20
CA GLU A 258 14.77 -10.58 11.97
C GLU A 258 14.94 -10.46 13.50
N VAL A 259 16.04 -9.82 13.95
CA VAL A 259 16.32 -9.66 15.38
C VAL A 259 15.71 -8.37 15.90
N ARG A 260 14.98 -8.44 17.01
CA ARG A 260 14.43 -7.24 17.64
C ARG A 260 15.55 -6.39 18.27
N PRO A 261 15.49 -5.06 18.20
CA PRO A 261 16.52 -4.20 18.78
C PRO A 261 16.83 -4.48 20.26
N GLY A 262 15.81 -4.90 21.03
CA GLY A 262 16.00 -5.26 22.46
C GLY A 262 16.76 -6.57 22.71
N ASP A 263 16.91 -7.39 21.69
CA ASP A 263 17.59 -8.70 21.75
C ASP A 263 19.01 -8.63 21.10
N MET A 264 19.39 -7.45 20.56
CA MET A 264 20.68 -7.22 19.90
C MET A 264 21.82 -7.02 20.89
N SER A 265 23.03 -7.45 20.50
CA SER A 265 24.25 -7.03 21.18
C SER A 265 24.45 -5.50 21.04
N ALA A 266 25.33 -4.89 21.86
CA ALA A 266 25.62 -3.46 21.74
C ALA A 266 26.17 -3.10 20.34
N GLU A 267 27.03 -3.95 19.77
CA GLU A 267 27.60 -3.77 18.44
C GLU A 267 26.52 -3.89 17.34
N ASP A 268 25.63 -4.87 17.46
CA ASP A 268 24.53 -5.07 16.50
C ASP A 268 23.50 -3.93 16.60
N LEU A 269 23.24 -3.45 17.80
CA LEU A 269 22.36 -2.30 18.01
C LEU A 269 22.93 -1.02 17.38
N GLU A 270 24.24 -0.79 17.46
CA GLU A 270 24.89 0.33 16.77
C GLU A 270 24.74 0.23 15.24
N LEU A 271 24.94 -0.97 14.67
CA LEU A 271 24.69 -1.22 13.25
C LEU A 271 23.22 -0.95 12.89
N TYR A 272 22.30 -1.44 13.71
CA TYR A 272 20.87 -1.19 13.51
C TYR A 272 20.55 0.31 13.56
N GLN A 273 21.07 1.03 14.55
CA GLN A 273 20.82 2.47 14.73
C GLN A 273 21.42 3.34 13.61
N ASN A 274 22.28 2.77 12.77
CA ASN A 274 22.85 3.47 11.61
C ASN A 274 21.99 3.35 10.32
N HIS A 275 20.93 2.50 10.30
CA HIS A 275 20.14 2.35 9.06
C HIS A 275 19.48 3.65 8.56
N PRO A 276 19.07 4.64 9.40
CA PRO A 276 18.55 5.90 8.88
C PRO A 276 19.59 6.69 8.06
N VAL A 277 20.86 6.64 8.47
CA VAL A 277 21.97 7.29 7.74
C VAL A 277 22.20 6.55 6.41
N LEU A 278 22.32 5.22 6.47
CA LEU A 278 22.48 4.39 5.27
C LEU A 278 21.31 4.57 4.29
N GLY A 279 20.09 4.67 4.79
CA GLY A 279 18.90 4.92 3.97
C GLY A 279 18.96 6.28 3.27
N ALA A 280 19.38 7.31 3.99
CA ALA A 280 19.56 8.64 3.41
C ALA A 280 20.66 8.69 2.35
N GLU A 281 21.77 7.95 2.54
CA GLU A 281 22.82 7.79 1.56
C GLU A 281 22.32 7.07 0.29
N MET A 282 21.47 6.05 0.45
CA MET A 282 20.90 5.33 -0.70
C MET A 282 19.96 6.18 -1.56
N VAL A 283 19.29 7.16 -0.98
CA VAL A 283 18.41 8.08 -1.71
C VAL A 283 19.15 9.34 -2.19
N ASP A 284 20.38 9.56 -1.73
CA ASP A 284 21.18 10.74 -2.09
C ASP A 284 21.56 10.75 -3.57
N GLY A 285 21.61 11.95 -4.15
CA GLY A 285 21.90 12.12 -5.58
C GLY A 285 20.78 11.71 -6.54
N ASN A 286 19.65 11.20 -6.02
CA ASN A 286 18.49 10.89 -6.85
C ASN A 286 17.59 12.11 -7.02
N ASN A 287 17.59 12.67 -8.23
CA ASN A 287 16.81 13.88 -8.55
C ASN A 287 15.28 13.73 -8.42
N LEU A 288 14.77 12.49 -8.32
CA LEU A 288 13.35 12.20 -8.15
C LEU A 288 12.93 12.21 -6.68
N ILE A 289 13.88 12.20 -5.74
CA ILE A 289 13.65 12.24 -4.30
C ILE A 289 14.17 13.58 -3.77
N ASN A 290 13.26 14.38 -3.19
CA ASN A 290 13.65 15.69 -2.68
C ASN A 290 14.45 15.58 -1.37
N ASN A 291 15.21 16.63 -1.04
CA ASN A 291 16.05 16.65 0.16
C ASN A 291 15.25 16.53 1.47
N SER A 292 13.98 16.96 1.48
CA SER A 292 13.12 16.82 2.66
C SER A 292 12.84 15.35 2.98
N VAL A 293 12.62 14.50 1.97
CA VAL A 293 12.47 13.04 2.15
C VAL A 293 13.73 12.46 2.79
N LYS A 294 14.91 12.81 2.26
CA LYS A 294 16.20 12.38 2.83
C LYS A 294 16.33 12.79 4.30
N GLN A 295 16.03 14.05 4.62
CA GLN A 295 16.10 14.54 6.00
C GLN A 295 15.12 13.87 6.95
N ILE A 296 13.95 13.49 6.47
CA ILE A 296 12.96 12.73 7.25
C ILE A 296 13.47 11.31 7.49
N ILE A 297 14.02 10.64 6.46
CA ILE A 297 14.62 9.30 6.59
C ILE A 297 15.72 9.29 7.66
N ILE A 298 16.61 10.28 7.66
CA ILE A 298 17.66 10.38 8.68
C ILE A 298 17.08 10.49 10.10
N GLN A 299 15.94 11.16 10.27
CA GLN A 299 15.42 11.57 11.58
C GLN A 299 14.23 10.74 12.07
N HIS A 300 13.80 9.72 11.35
CA HIS A 300 12.57 8.99 11.68
C HIS A 300 12.64 8.18 13.00
N HIS A 301 13.81 8.00 13.56
CA HIS A 301 14.01 7.44 14.92
C HIS A 301 14.54 8.46 15.93
N GLU A 302 14.53 9.75 15.58
CA GLU A 302 14.82 10.79 16.56
C GLU A 302 13.59 11.05 17.44
N TYR A 303 13.79 11.04 18.76
CA TYR A 303 12.71 11.24 19.72
C TYR A 303 12.76 12.64 20.33
N PHE A 304 11.60 13.22 20.57
CA PHE A 304 11.45 14.60 21.03
C PHE A 304 12.16 14.84 22.38
N ASP A 305 12.25 13.82 23.22
CA ASP A 305 12.97 13.84 24.50
C ASP A 305 14.51 13.72 24.35
N GLY A 306 15.01 13.41 23.15
CA GLY A 306 16.44 13.24 22.84
C GLY A 306 16.98 11.83 23.10
N THR A 307 16.13 10.85 23.36
CA THR A 307 16.54 9.43 23.55
C THR A 307 16.64 8.65 22.26
N GLY A 308 16.30 9.27 21.12
CA GLY A 308 16.33 8.65 19.78
C GLY A 308 17.73 8.52 19.18
N PHE A 309 17.79 8.16 17.93
CA PHE A 309 19.01 7.97 17.14
C PHE A 309 18.80 8.42 15.69
N PRO A 310 19.84 8.63 14.87
CA PRO A 310 21.26 8.40 15.14
C PRO A 310 21.95 9.57 15.86
N PHE A 311 21.41 10.80 15.82
CA PHE A 311 22.10 12.00 16.30
C PHE A 311 21.64 12.51 17.67
N LYS A 312 20.67 11.84 18.30
CA LYS A 312 20.07 12.22 19.58
C LYS A 312 19.57 13.66 19.59
N LYS A 313 18.94 14.07 18.48
CA LYS A 313 18.29 15.38 18.37
C LYS A 313 17.16 15.50 19.40
N LYS A 314 16.89 16.76 19.85
CA LYS A 314 15.88 16.99 20.86
C LYS A 314 14.96 18.16 20.48
N GLY A 315 13.68 18.00 20.80
CA GLY A 315 12.67 19.06 20.67
C GLY A 315 12.54 19.57 19.22
N ALA A 316 12.51 20.89 19.07
CA ALA A 316 12.31 21.56 17.78
C ALA A 316 13.45 21.37 16.75
N LYS A 317 14.55 20.69 17.13
CA LYS A 317 15.60 20.32 16.18
C LYS A 317 15.22 19.13 15.29
N ILE A 318 14.12 18.43 15.62
CA ILE A 318 13.58 17.32 14.85
C ILE A 318 12.52 17.88 13.91
N LEU A 319 12.55 17.44 12.65
CA LEU A 319 11.49 17.79 11.70
C LEU A 319 10.15 17.24 12.16
N THR A 320 9.10 18.05 12.10
CA THR A 320 7.74 17.65 12.52
C THR A 320 7.29 16.37 11.80
N LEU A 321 7.54 16.26 10.49
CA LEU A 321 7.19 15.07 9.72
C LEU A 321 7.99 13.83 10.18
N ALA A 322 9.25 13.99 10.55
CA ALA A 322 10.05 12.89 11.08
C ALA A 322 9.51 12.40 12.44
N ASN A 323 9.11 13.33 13.32
CA ASN A 323 8.52 12.95 14.61
C ASN A 323 7.12 12.34 14.49
N ILE A 324 6.33 12.74 13.46
CA ILE A 324 5.07 12.04 13.13
C ILE A 324 5.38 10.61 12.71
N ILE A 325 6.36 10.40 11.82
CA ILE A 325 6.74 9.07 11.35
C ILE A 325 7.28 8.23 12.49
N ALA A 326 8.12 8.78 13.38
CA ALA A 326 8.62 8.09 14.59
C ALA A 326 7.48 7.54 15.46
N LEU A 327 6.44 8.35 15.71
CA LEU A 327 5.28 7.91 16.47
C LEU A 327 4.53 6.78 15.76
N VAL A 328 4.31 6.93 14.45
CA VAL A 328 3.56 5.95 13.66
C VAL A 328 4.34 4.65 13.50
N ASP A 329 5.64 4.74 13.30
CA ASP A 329 6.54 3.60 13.18
C ASP A 329 6.54 2.76 14.47
N ASP A 330 6.79 3.38 15.63
CA ASP A 330 6.70 2.71 16.93
C ASP A 330 5.30 2.11 17.16
N PHE A 331 4.23 2.81 16.76
CA PHE A 331 2.86 2.32 16.88
C PHE A 331 2.61 1.08 16.02
N VAL A 332 3.05 1.09 14.77
CA VAL A 332 2.89 -0.06 13.85
C VAL A 332 3.73 -1.24 14.33
N HIS A 333 4.96 -1.02 14.82
CA HIS A 333 5.77 -2.05 15.44
C HIS A 333 5.06 -2.70 16.64
N ILE A 334 4.49 -1.90 17.54
CA ILE A 334 3.72 -2.42 18.69
C ILE A 334 2.53 -3.27 18.22
N MET A 335 1.80 -2.81 17.20
CA MET A 335 0.68 -3.57 16.62
C MET A 335 1.13 -4.93 16.11
N VAL A 336 2.22 -4.96 15.33
CA VAL A 336 2.75 -6.17 14.68
C VAL A 336 3.33 -7.13 15.71
N GLU A 337 4.29 -6.67 16.51
CA GLU A 337 5.02 -7.53 17.47
C GLU A 337 4.12 -8.10 18.56
N ARG A 338 3.16 -7.31 19.04
CA ARG A 338 2.26 -7.70 20.12
C ARG A 338 0.92 -8.23 19.65
N LYS A 339 0.71 -8.29 18.33
CA LYS A 339 -0.58 -8.67 17.70
C LYS A 339 -1.76 -7.89 18.28
N MET A 340 -1.54 -6.58 18.51
CA MET A 340 -2.54 -5.70 19.10
C MET A 340 -3.43 -5.06 18.03
N LYS A 341 -4.71 -4.86 18.36
CA LYS A 341 -5.59 -4.00 17.57
C LYS A 341 -5.12 -2.53 17.67
N PRO A 342 -5.40 -1.70 16.64
CA PRO A 342 -4.96 -0.31 16.65
C PRO A 342 -5.33 0.48 17.91
N THR A 343 -6.56 0.31 18.41
CA THR A 343 -7.02 0.99 19.63
C THR A 343 -6.27 0.54 20.90
N ASP A 344 -5.85 -0.71 20.95
CA ASP A 344 -5.14 -1.26 22.11
C ASP A 344 -3.66 -0.85 22.07
N ALA A 345 -3.05 -0.81 20.88
CA ALA A 345 -1.70 -0.27 20.69
C ALA A 345 -1.63 1.22 21.02
N LEU A 346 -2.65 2.00 20.64
CA LEU A 346 -2.75 3.41 21.05
C LEU A 346 -2.79 3.55 22.58
N LYS A 347 -3.67 2.81 23.25
CA LYS A 347 -3.73 2.81 24.73
C LYS A 347 -2.39 2.42 25.35
N PHE A 348 -1.71 1.41 24.80
CA PHE A 348 -0.42 0.95 25.29
C PHE A 348 0.65 2.06 25.24
N ILE A 349 0.65 2.92 24.22
CA ILE A 349 1.54 4.08 24.15
C ILE A 349 1.12 5.13 25.18
N LEU A 350 -0.17 5.48 25.23
CA LEU A 350 -0.67 6.58 26.07
C LEU A 350 -0.59 6.30 27.58
N MET A 351 -0.59 5.03 27.98
CA MET A 351 -0.47 4.63 29.40
C MET A 351 0.98 4.74 29.92
N ASP A 352 1.97 4.96 29.07
CA ASP A 352 3.37 5.06 29.45
C ASP A 352 3.89 6.49 29.19
N PRO A 353 4.02 7.33 30.23
CA PRO A 353 4.49 8.71 30.09
C PRO A 353 5.86 8.82 29.40
N LEU A 354 6.74 7.82 29.58
CA LEU A 354 8.07 7.82 28.96
C LEU A 354 7.96 7.57 27.43
N LYS A 355 6.98 6.78 27.00
CA LYS A 355 6.70 6.62 25.58
C LYS A 355 6.09 7.89 24.98
N VAL A 356 5.14 8.50 25.68
CA VAL A 356 4.51 9.75 25.22
C VAL A 356 5.54 10.88 25.09
N ALA A 357 6.50 10.98 26.01
CA ALA A 357 7.55 12.01 26.01
C ALA A 357 8.47 11.97 24.77
N ARG A 358 8.50 10.85 24.04
CA ARG A 358 9.25 10.70 22.78
C ARG A 358 8.67 11.53 21.64
N TYR A 359 7.44 12.03 21.76
CA TYR A 359 6.73 12.71 20.67
C TYR A 359 6.25 14.09 21.11
N ASN A 360 6.16 14.99 20.14
CA ASN A 360 5.55 16.29 20.39
C ASN A 360 4.07 16.13 20.77
N THR A 361 3.63 16.82 21.81
CA THR A 361 2.27 16.72 22.35
C THR A 361 1.19 16.97 21.28
N ILE A 362 1.39 17.97 20.41
CA ILE A 362 0.45 18.29 19.33
C ILE A 362 0.33 17.13 18.34
N ILE A 363 1.43 16.41 18.09
CA ILE A 363 1.41 15.21 17.23
C ILE A 363 0.60 14.10 17.89
N VAL A 364 0.82 13.84 19.18
CA VAL A 364 0.07 12.83 19.95
C VAL A 364 -1.43 13.17 19.97
N GLU A 365 -1.80 14.42 20.20
CA GLU A 365 -3.19 14.87 20.16
C GLU A 365 -3.85 14.62 18.79
N ASN A 366 -3.16 14.96 17.70
CA ASN A 366 -3.67 14.71 16.36
C ASN A 366 -3.72 13.21 16.02
N PHE A 367 -2.80 12.42 16.57
CA PHE A 367 -2.86 10.97 16.45
C PHE A 367 -4.09 10.39 17.17
N ILE A 368 -4.42 10.86 18.37
CA ILE A 368 -5.63 10.44 19.08
C ILE A 368 -6.89 10.76 18.25
N LYS A 369 -6.96 11.94 17.61
CA LYS A 369 -8.11 12.38 16.82
C LYS A 369 -8.49 11.42 15.70
N ILE A 370 -7.53 10.71 15.10
CA ILE A 370 -7.83 9.77 14.01
C ILE A 370 -8.56 8.49 14.49
N PHE A 371 -8.54 8.20 15.81
CA PHE A 371 -9.20 7.04 16.41
C PHE A 371 -10.53 7.37 17.09
N VAL A 372 -10.76 8.62 17.44
CA VAL A 372 -11.90 9.06 18.26
C VAL A 372 -12.78 9.99 17.46
N GLU A 373 -14.09 9.71 17.46
CA GLU A 373 -15.07 10.65 16.91
C GLU A 373 -15.01 11.99 17.67
N PRO A 374 -15.03 13.14 16.98
CA PRO A 374 -14.87 14.46 17.61
C PRO A 374 -15.81 14.70 18.81
N GLU A 375 -16.99 14.12 18.78
CA GLU A 375 -17.99 14.23 19.85
C GLU A 375 -17.59 13.49 21.14
N LYS A 376 -16.75 12.48 21.05
CA LYS A 376 -16.28 11.68 22.19
C LYS A 376 -14.97 12.20 22.81
N MET A 377 -14.29 13.14 22.15
CA MET A 377 -12.98 13.69 22.62
C MET A 377 -13.09 14.47 23.93
N LYS A 378 -14.22 15.12 24.17
CA LYS A 378 -14.45 15.92 25.42
C LYS A 378 -14.40 15.11 26.71
N ILE A 379 -14.44 13.77 26.62
CA ILE A 379 -14.45 12.85 27.78
C ILE A 379 -13.05 12.34 28.12
N ILE A 380 -12.09 12.43 27.21
CA ILE A 380 -10.78 11.74 27.32
C ILE A 380 -9.65 12.66 27.79
N ILE A 381 -9.75 13.96 27.59
CA ILE A 381 -8.77 14.95 28.05
C ILE A 381 -9.33 15.64 29.28
N PRO A 382 -8.84 15.36 30.49
CA PRO A 382 -9.18 16.18 31.66
C PRO A 382 -8.65 17.60 31.41
N THR A 383 -9.54 18.57 31.33
CA THR A 383 -9.18 20.00 31.36
C THR A 383 -8.44 20.25 32.68
N GLN A 384 -7.13 20.59 32.59
CA GLN A 384 -6.38 21.16 33.68
C GLN A 384 -6.82 22.59 33.90
#